data_a7a2de8f7ed68a7319139b380fd18231
#
_entry.id   a7a2de8f7ed68a7319139b380fd18231
#
_cell.length_a   1.000
_cell.length_b   1.000
_cell.length_c   1.000
_cell.angle_alpha   90.00
_cell.angle_beta   90.00
_cell.angle_gamma   90.00
#
_symmetry.space_group_name_H-M   'P 1'
#
loop_
_entity.id
_entity.type
_entity.pdbx_description
1 polymer ?
#
loop_
_entity_poly.entity_id
_entity_poly.type
_entity_poly.pdbx_seq_one_letter_code
_entity_poly.pdbx_strand_id
1 'polypeptide(L)'
;MSKSKAQLLNEETSEKGLGLSKKEKLNLKKARHIDSRPFAEISDMKIRSRSKKKKRINRSKGGDIALFLFLAIAGVLSILPLIMIVNNAFKPLDEIFKFPPDIFVRNPTLDNFADLGVVLGTSLVPFSRYLFNTVYVTIVGTFGHVLIASMCAYVLSKYKVPGGSFIMSLIVYSLMFPSSVTATPNYIILNSLGLIDTHWSIILPVVGGSMGLFMMRQFMNSISMDYIESAKLDGAGEFRIYWQIVMPLVKPAWITLVILNFQSLWNTGGATTVYREDLKMLSYAINQIATAGVARTGTLNAVQLIMIIVPIAVFIFSQSNVMETMQHSGMK
;
A
#
# COMPACT_ATOMS: atom_id res chain seq x y z
N MET A 1 -8.58 -20.62 -62.88
CA MET A 1 -7.18 -20.23 -62.57
C MET A 1 -7.21 -18.80 -62.07
N SER A 2 -7.22 -18.61 -60.79
CA SER A 2 -7.20 -17.27 -60.15
C SER A 2 -5.75 -16.81 -60.02
N LYS A 3 -5.38 -15.74 -60.71
CA LYS A 3 -4.06 -15.08 -60.50
C LYS A 3 -3.99 -14.58 -59.05
N SER A 4 -2.90 -14.91 -58.38
CA SER A 4 -2.67 -14.46 -57.00
C SER A 4 -2.70 -12.93 -56.93
N LYS A 5 -3.26 -12.36 -55.84
CA LYS A 5 -3.32 -10.92 -55.56
C LYS A 5 -1.95 -10.23 -55.71
N ALA A 6 -0.87 -10.96 -55.48
CA ALA A 6 0.51 -10.52 -55.67
C ALA A 6 0.92 -10.33 -57.14
N GLN A 7 0.33 -11.09 -58.08
CA GLN A 7 0.55 -10.94 -59.53
C GLN A 7 -0.19 -9.73 -60.08
N LEU A 8 -1.40 -9.45 -59.61
CA LEU A 8 -2.17 -8.25 -59.98
C LEU A 8 -1.48 -6.95 -59.47
N LEU A 9 -0.95 -6.95 -58.26
CA LEU A 9 -0.17 -5.82 -57.75
C LEU A 9 1.16 -5.60 -58.50
N ASN A 10 1.73 -6.65 -59.05
CA ASN A 10 2.98 -6.58 -59.82
C ASN A 10 2.75 -5.99 -61.21
N GLU A 11 1.60 -6.28 -61.87
CA GLU A 11 1.20 -5.71 -63.14
C GLU A 11 0.83 -4.23 -62.97
N GLU A 12 0.06 -3.84 -61.91
CA GLU A 12 -0.33 -2.44 -61.67
C GLU A 12 0.89 -1.53 -61.31
N THR A 13 1.92 -2.03 -60.61
CA THR A 13 3.11 -1.23 -60.27
C THR A 13 4.13 -1.13 -61.39
N SER A 14 4.09 -2.05 -62.38
CA SER A 14 4.95 -2.00 -63.57
C SER A 14 4.44 -0.99 -64.60
N GLU A 15 3.10 -0.80 -64.72
CA GLU A 15 2.53 0.11 -65.72
C GLU A 15 2.45 1.58 -65.31
N LYS A 16 2.47 1.88 -64.02
CA LYS A 16 2.32 3.27 -63.55
C LYS A 16 3.61 3.92 -63.05
N GLY A 17 4.70 3.96 -63.75
CA GLY A 17 5.87 4.81 -63.55
C GLY A 17 5.96 5.62 -62.23
N LEU A 18 5.52 5.06 -61.11
CA LEU A 18 5.53 5.71 -59.79
C LEU A 18 6.97 5.88 -59.32
N GLY A 19 7.44 7.11 -59.22
CA GLY A 19 8.74 7.51 -58.69
C GLY A 19 8.97 7.15 -57.22
N LEU A 20 8.86 5.87 -56.88
CA LEU A 20 9.08 5.38 -55.53
C LEU A 20 10.51 5.53 -55.11
N SER A 21 10.73 6.15 -53.96
CA SER A 21 12.01 6.32 -53.31
C SER A 21 12.71 4.98 -53.10
N LYS A 22 14.07 4.99 -53.15
CA LYS A 22 14.90 3.78 -52.94
C LYS A 22 14.55 3.02 -51.63
N LYS A 23 14.04 3.72 -50.65
CA LYS A 23 13.58 3.20 -49.35
C LYS A 23 12.24 2.46 -49.46
N GLU A 24 11.32 2.95 -50.23
CA GLU A 24 9.99 2.32 -50.47
C GLU A 24 10.14 1.07 -51.31
N LYS A 25 11.00 1.09 -52.35
CA LYS A 25 11.33 -0.11 -53.13
C LYS A 25 11.94 -1.23 -52.28
N LEU A 26 12.75 -0.86 -51.28
CA LEU A 26 13.38 -1.81 -50.34
C LEU A 26 12.34 -2.43 -49.37
N ASN A 27 11.38 -1.60 -48.93
CA ASN A 27 10.31 -2.06 -48.03
C ASN A 27 9.33 -2.96 -48.75
N LEU A 28 8.97 -2.66 -50.00
CA LEU A 28 8.14 -3.51 -50.86
C LEU A 28 8.83 -4.86 -51.18
N LYS A 29 10.15 -4.86 -51.46
CA LYS A 29 10.90 -6.11 -51.61
C LYS A 29 10.91 -6.97 -50.37
N LYS A 30 11.05 -6.36 -49.17
CA LYS A 30 10.97 -7.08 -47.89
C LYS A 30 9.58 -7.62 -47.60
N ALA A 31 8.54 -6.87 -47.90
CA ALA A 31 7.16 -7.32 -47.74
C ALA A 31 6.84 -8.49 -48.65
N ARG A 32 7.28 -8.47 -49.93
CA ARG A 32 7.12 -9.61 -50.87
C ARG A 32 7.85 -10.88 -50.43
N HIS A 33 9.00 -10.75 -49.76
CA HIS A 33 9.77 -11.89 -49.28
C HIS A 33 9.10 -12.56 -48.06
N ILE A 34 8.29 -11.80 -47.32
CA ILE A 34 7.52 -12.30 -46.16
C ILE A 34 6.25 -13.05 -46.65
N ASP A 35 5.58 -12.55 -47.69
CA ASP A 35 4.33 -13.14 -48.22
C ASP A 35 4.54 -14.45 -49.02
N SER A 36 5.76 -14.75 -49.41
CA SER A 36 6.12 -16.00 -50.16
C SER A 36 6.54 -17.17 -49.29
N ARG A 37 6.59 -17.01 -47.96
CA ARG A 37 7.01 -18.10 -47.05
C ARG A 37 5.81 -18.90 -46.55
N PRO A 38 5.93 -20.24 -46.43
CA PRO A 38 4.89 -21.06 -45.84
C PRO A 38 4.66 -20.65 -44.34
N PHE A 39 3.38 -20.66 -43.95
CA PHE A 39 2.94 -20.19 -42.62
C PHE A 39 3.66 -20.87 -41.45
N ALA A 40 4.20 -22.07 -41.61
CA ALA A 40 4.98 -22.80 -40.62
C ALA A 40 6.35 -22.19 -40.31
N GLU A 41 6.97 -21.46 -41.26
CA GLU A 41 8.25 -20.81 -41.07
C GLU A 41 8.16 -19.46 -40.37
N ILE A 42 6.97 -18.86 -40.38
CA ILE A 42 6.70 -17.55 -39.70
C ILE A 42 6.50 -17.74 -38.19
N SER A 43 5.99 -18.92 -37.77
CA SER A 43 5.77 -19.21 -36.34
C SER A 43 7.06 -19.41 -35.55
N ASP A 44 8.16 -19.81 -36.21
CA ASP A 44 9.46 -20.05 -35.56
C ASP A 44 10.40 -18.83 -35.57
N MET A 45 10.03 -17.77 -36.27
CA MET A 45 10.75 -16.51 -36.15
C MET A 45 10.45 -15.88 -34.77
N LYS A 46 11.21 -16.28 -33.76
CA LYS A 46 11.33 -15.46 -32.51
C LYS A 46 11.61 -14.04 -32.95
N ILE A 47 10.59 -13.18 -32.84
CA ILE A 47 10.76 -11.74 -32.94
C ILE A 47 11.73 -11.38 -31.82
N ARG A 48 13.02 -11.40 -32.09
CA ARG A 48 14.01 -10.72 -31.27
C ARG A 48 13.70 -9.23 -31.39
N SER A 49 12.71 -8.78 -30.66
CA SER A 49 12.53 -7.41 -30.31
C SER A 49 13.80 -7.03 -29.55
N ARG A 50 14.82 -6.56 -30.25
CA ARG A 50 15.84 -5.73 -29.68
C ARG A 50 15.09 -4.49 -29.19
N SER A 51 14.63 -4.54 -27.95
CA SER A 51 14.21 -3.36 -27.21
C SER A 51 15.40 -2.39 -27.27
N LYS A 52 15.41 -1.53 -28.29
CA LYS A 52 16.28 -0.36 -28.29
C LYS A 52 15.84 0.41 -27.05
N LYS A 53 16.64 0.36 -25.96
CA LYS A 53 16.47 1.24 -24.81
C LYS A 53 16.20 2.63 -25.37
N LYS A 54 14.96 3.10 -25.28
CA LYS A 54 14.58 4.46 -25.67
C LYS A 54 15.52 5.38 -24.88
N LYS A 55 16.49 6.00 -25.56
CA LYS A 55 17.32 7.06 -24.97
C LYS A 55 16.34 8.10 -24.44
N ARG A 56 16.23 8.21 -23.14
CA ARG A 56 15.46 9.30 -22.52
C ARG A 56 16.09 10.62 -22.97
N ILE A 57 15.31 11.39 -23.71
CA ILE A 57 15.77 12.53 -24.52
C ILE A 57 16.25 13.73 -23.67
N ASN A 58 16.06 13.71 -22.32
CA ASN A 58 16.23 14.91 -21.49
C ASN A 58 16.95 14.68 -20.15
N ARG A 59 17.86 13.69 -20.03
CA ARG A 59 18.61 13.52 -18.78
C ARG A 59 20.12 13.49 -19.06
N SER A 60 20.84 14.50 -18.54
CA SER A 60 22.30 14.54 -18.52
C SER A 60 22.83 13.47 -17.54
N LYS A 61 23.92 12.79 -17.89
CA LYS A 61 24.59 11.82 -16.99
C LYS A 61 24.99 12.48 -15.66
N GLY A 62 25.41 13.74 -15.68
CA GLY A 62 25.71 14.50 -14.46
C GLY A 62 24.49 14.73 -13.57
N GLY A 63 23.32 15.00 -14.16
CA GLY A 63 22.06 15.11 -13.41
C GLY A 63 21.60 13.80 -12.77
N ASP A 64 21.84 12.65 -13.44
CA ASP A 64 21.52 11.35 -12.88
C ASP A 64 22.45 10.99 -11.70
N ILE A 65 23.74 11.32 -11.79
CA ILE A 65 24.72 11.13 -10.70
C ILE A 65 24.37 12.04 -9.52
N ALA A 66 24.09 13.32 -9.76
CA ALA A 66 23.71 14.27 -8.71
C ALA A 66 22.43 13.81 -7.98
N LEU A 67 21.42 13.37 -8.71
CA LEU A 67 20.19 12.82 -8.14
C LEU A 67 20.48 11.55 -7.31
N PHE A 68 21.30 10.64 -7.83
CA PHE A 68 21.68 9.42 -7.12
C PHE A 68 22.41 9.73 -5.81
N LEU A 69 23.39 10.65 -5.84
CA LEU A 69 24.10 11.08 -4.64
C LEU A 69 23.16 11.73 -3.62
N PHE A 70 22.28 12.62 -4.08
CA PHE A 70 21.28 13.23 -3.20
C PHE A 70 20.38 12.18 -2.53
N LEU A 71 19.84 11.23 -3.32
CA LEU A 71 19.00 10.16 -2.78
C LEU A 71 19.78 9.21 -1.86
N ALA A 72 21.04 8.92 -2.17
CA ALA A 72 21.88 8.08 -1.33
C ALA A 72 22.16 8.75 0.03
N ILE A 73 22.51 10.04 0.04
CA ILE A 73 22.72 10.80 1.28
C ILE A 73 21.42 10.87 2.09
N ALA A 74 20.30 11.21 1.45
CA ALA A 74 19.01 11.26 2.12
C ALA A 74 18.62 9.88 2.69
N GLY A 75 18.90 8.80 1.95
CA GLY A 75 18.66 7.43 2.40
C GLY A 75 19.51 7.07 3.63
N VAL A 76 20.79 7.37 3.61
CA VAL A 76 21.69 7.13 4.76
C VAL A 76 21.22 7.92 5.99
N LEU A 77 20.88 9.19 5.82
CA LEU A 77 20.37 10.02 6.94
C LEU A 77 19.05 9.47 7.51
N SER A 78 18.16 8.95 6.65
CA SER A 78 16.88 8.37 7.09
C SER A 78 17.03 7.03 7.80
N ILE A 79 18.10 6.27 7.53
CA ILE A 79 18.37 4.99 8.19
C ILE A 79 19.05 5.19 9.56
N LEU A 80 19.76 6.29 9.78
CA LEU A 80 20.49 6.54 11.04
C LEU A 80 19.62 6.38 12.30
N PRO A 81 18.42 6.97 12.41
CA PRO A 81 17.57 6.77 13.60
C PRO A 81 17.21 5.31 13.85
N LEU A 82 16.94 4.54 12.76
CA LEU A 82 16.63 3.12 12.87
C LEU A 82 17.83 2.32 13.39
N ILE A 83 19.04 2.61 12.87
CA ILE A 83 20.28 2.00 13.36
C ILE A 83 20.48 2.31 14.84
N MET A 84 20.21 3.56 15.26
CA MET A 84 20.35 3.94 16.68
C MET A 84 19.33 3.19 17.55
N ILE A 85 18.08 3.05 17.15
CA ILE A 85 17.08 2.29 17.90
C ILE A 85 17.52 0.82 18.05
N VAL A 86 17.93 0.20 16.94
CA VAL A 86 18.42 -1.19 16.96
C VAL A 86 19.61 -1.34 17.87
N ASN A 87 20.65 -0.50 17.73
CA ASN A 87 21.84 -0.59 18.57
C ASN A 87 21.50 -0.34 20.05
N ASN A 88 20.76 0.70 20.37
CA ASN A 88 20.42 1.04 21.74
C ASN A 88 19.51 0.01 22.42
N ALA A 89 18.70 -0.75 21.64
CA ALA A 89 17.92 -1.85 22.18
C ALA A 89 18.79 -3.00 22.74
N PHE A 90 19.99 -3.18 22.17
CA PHE A 90 20.95 -4.22 22.57
C PHE A 90 22.11 -3.70 23.42
N LYS A 91 22.22 -2.38 23.68
CA LYS A 91 23.27 -1.82 24.54
C LYS A 91 22.95 -2.02 26.03
N PRO A 92 23.92 -2.43 26.84
CA PRO A 92 23.79 -2.36 28.27
C PRO A 92 23.74 -0.91 28.77
N LEU A 93 23.25 -0.69 29.97
CA LEU A 93 22.95 0.64 30.52
C LEU A 93 24.19 1.53 30.60
N ASP A 94 25.34 0.96 30.94
CA ASP A 94 26.63 1.63 31.00
C ASP A 94 27.17 2.15 29.67
N GLU A 95 26.84 1.43 28.54
CA GLU A 95 27.18 1.90 27.20
C GLU A 95 26.22 2.99 26.70
N ILE A 96 24.96 2.99 27.14
CA ILE A 96 23.96 3.99 26.72
C ILE A 96 24.36 5.38 27.26
N PHE A 97 24.88 5.47 28.47
CA PHE A 97 25.26 6.72 29.13
C PHE A 97 26.70 7.18 28.88
N LYS A 98 27.46 6.43 28.11
CA LYS A 98 28.83 6.78 27.79
C LYS A 98 28.91 8.04 26.93
N PHE A 99 29.77 8.96 27.26
CA PHE A 99 30.04 10.15 26.47
C PHE A 99 31.51 10.15 25.97
N PRO A 100 31.78 10.37 24.66
CA PRO A 100 30.81 10.50 23.55
C PRO A 100 30.06 9.19 23.28
N PRO A 101 28.77 9.26 22.75
CA PRO A 101 27.98 8.08 22.53
C PRO A 101 28.55 7.25 21.36
N ASP A 102 28.81 5.98 21.61
CA ASP A 102 29.20 5.03 20.55
C ASP A 102 27.98 4.73 19.64
N ILE A 103 28.16 4.78 18.34
CA ILE A 103 27.08 4.45 17.37
C ILE A 103 26.78 2.96 17.43
N PHE A 104 27.82 2.11 17.46
CA PHE A 104 27.67 0.66 17.46
C PHE A 104 27.79 0.08 18.89
N VAL A 105 27.03 -0.97 19.14
CA VAL A 105 27.10 -1.72 20.40
C VAL A 105 28.41 -2.49 20.47
N ARG A 106 29.10 -2.48 21.64
CA ARG A 106 30.31 -3.26 21.87
C ARG A 106 30.00 -4.59 22.56
N ASN A 107 29.13 -4.53 23.59
CA ASN A 107 28.73 -5.70 24.36
C ASN A 107 27.23 -5.91 24.25
N PRO A 108 26.72 -6.62 23.17
CA PRO A 108 25.29 -6.80 22.98
C PRO A 108 24.70 -7.64 24.11
N THR A 109 23.62 -7.15 24.72
CA THR A 109 22.86 -7.83 25.77
C THR A 109 21.38 -7.88 25.42
N LEU A 110 20.65 -8.84 26.01
CA LEU A 110 19.21 -8.94 25.94
C LEU A 110 18.51 -8.43 27.21
N ASP A 111 19.26 -7.84 28.14
CA ASP A 111 18.74 -7.38 29.43
C ASP A 111 17.59 -6.37 29.24
N ASN A 112 17.71 -5.45 28.25
CA ASN A 112 16.65 -4.50 27.94
C ASN A 112 15.33 -5.17 27.56
N PHE A 113 15.37 -6.36 26.95
CA PHE A 113 14.17 -7.13 26.60
C PHE A 113 13.67 -7.94 27.82
N ALA A 114 14.56 -8.44 28.67
CA ALA A 114 14.19 -9.09 29.93
C ALA A 114 13.55 -8.08 30.87
N ASP A 115 14.10 -6.87 30.98
CA ASP A 115 13.56 -5.76 31.75
C ASP A 115 12.16 -5.33 31.31
N LEU A 116 11.78 -5.52 30.05
CA LEU A 116 10.39 -5.30 29.63
C LEU A 116 9.41 -6.17 30.43
N GLY A 117 9.78 -7.43 30.69
CA GLY A 117 9.00 -8.32 31.53
C GLY A 117 8.92 -7.86 32.98
N VAL A 118 10.00 -7.29 33.51
CA VAL A 118 10.08 -6.82 34.92
C VAL A 118 9.42 -5.45 35.07
N VAL A 119 9.76 -4.48 34.21
CA VAL A 119 9.25 -3.10 34.25
C VAL A 119 7.75 -3.02 34.03
N LEU A 120 7.23 -3.80 33.11
CA LEU A 120 5.80 -3.91 32.86
C LEU A 120 5.14 -5.02 33.68
N GLY A 121 5.90 -5.94 34.27
CA GLY A 121 5.44 -6.95 35.20
C GLY A 121 5.23 -6.42 36.63
N THR A 122 5.88 -5.33 37.00
CA THR A 122 5.59 -4.54 38.21
C THR A 122 4.44 -3.58 38.03
N SER A 123 4.03 -3.29 36.74
CA SER A 123 2.75 -2.66 36.45
C SER A 123 1.62 -3.67 36.61
N LEU A 124 0.40 -3.17 36.82
CA LEU A 124 -0.80 -4.00 37.03
C LEU A 124 -1.11 -4.93 35.85
N VAL A 125 -0.43 -4.77 34.70
CA VAL A 125 -0.74 -5.48 33.45
C VAL A 125 0.56 -5.91 32.76
N PRO A 126 0.68 -7.20 32.36
CA PRO A 126 1.87 -7.72 31.70
C PRO A 126 2.02 -7.18 30.25
N PHE A 127 3.28 -7.05 29.78
CA PHE A 127 3.61 -6.60 28.42
C PHE A 127 2.84 -7.34 27.32
N SER A 128 2.66 -8.63 27.47
CA SER A 128 1.91 -9.47 26.50
C SER A 128 0.48 -8.97 26.29
N ARG A 129 -0.14 -8.36 27.28
CA ARG A 129 -1.49 -7.82 27.19
C ARG A 129 -1.57 -6.59 26.28
N TYR A 130 -0.63 -5.64 26.43
CA TYR A 130 -0.53 -4.48 25.54
C TYR A 130 -0.28 -4.91 24.10
N LEU A 131 0.60 -5.88 23.88
CA LEU A 131 0.87 -6.43 22.54
C LEU A 131 -0.37 -7.09 21.95
N PHE A 132 -1.05 -7.95 22.73
CA PHE A 132 -2.30 -8.60 22.32
C PHE A 132 -3.38 -7.57 21.95
N ASN A 133 -3.60 -6.57 22.78
CA ASN A 133 -4.58 -5.52 22.51
C ASN A 133 -4.27 -4.78 21.21
N THR A 134 -3.00 -4.43 20.99
CA THR A 134 -2.56 -3.77 19.76
C THR A 134 -2.82 -4.63 18.53
N VAL A 135 -2.42 -5.90 18.57
CA VAL A 135 -2.65 -6.84 17.46
C VAL A 135 -4.13 -7.05 17.21
N TYR A 136 -4.92 -7.26 18.27
CA TYR A 136 -6.37 -7.46 18.19
C TYR A 136 -7.07 -6.25 17.54
N VAL A 137 -6.86 -5.05 18.07
CA VAL A 137 -7.50 -3.83 17.57
C VAL A 137 -7.07 -3.55 16.12
N THR A 138 -5.79 -3.75 15.82
CA THR A 138 -5.26 -3.50 14.48
C THR A 138 -5.83 -4.47 13.45
N ILE A 139 -5.87 -5.77 13.76
CA ILE A 139 -6.41 -6.78 12.82
C ILE A 139 -7.91 -6.60 12.64
N VAL A 140 -8.68 -6.54 13.74
CA VAL A 140 -10.13 -6.42 13.68
C VAL A 140 -10.57 -5.12 13.04
N GLY A 141 -9.93 -4.00 13.40
CA GLY A 141 -10.23 -2.69 12.84
C GLY A 141 -9.89 -2.59 11.35
N THR A 142 -8.70 -3.08 10.94
CA THR A 142 -8.29 -3.07 9.53
C THR A 142 -9.18 -3.96 8.67
N PHE A 143 -9.43 -5.19 9.10
CA PHE A 143 -10.29 -6.13 8.37
C PHE A 143 -11.72 -5.61 8.28
N GLY A 144 -12.29 -5.15 9.40
CA GLY A 144 -13.63 -4.57 9.43
C GLY A 144 -13.77 -3.35 8.52
N HIS A 145 -12.78 -2.45 8.53
CA HIS A 145 -12.76 -1.28 7.65
C HIS A 145 -12.73 -1.66 6.17
N VAL A 146 -11.80 -2.53 5.77
CA VAL A 146 -11.68 -2.98 4.37
C VAL A 146 -12.96 -3.66 3.89
N LEU A 147 -13.54 -4.53 4.72
CA LEU A 147 -14.76 -5.25 4.38
C LEU A 147 -15.93 -4.29 4.19
N ILE A 148 -16.21 -3.43 5.17
CA ILE A 148 -17.37 -2.51 5.11
C ILE A 148 -17.16 -1.46 4.02
N ALA A 149 -15.98 -0.85 3.94
CA ALA A 149 -15.67 0.14 2.92
C ALA A 149 -15.80 -0.44 1.50
N SER A 150 -15.31 -1.66 1.26
CA SER A 150 -15.40 -2.29 -0.07
C SER A 150 -16.82 -2.69 -0.44
N MET A 151 -17.61 -3.22 0.49
CA MET A 151 -19.02 -3.55 0.24
C MET A 151 -19.85 -2.31 -0.06
N CYS A 152 -19.70 -1.24 0.73
CA CYS A 152 -20.38 0.03 0.49
C CYS A 152 -19.93 0.66 -0.84
N ALA A 153 -18.63 0.64 -1.13
CA ALA A 153 -18.06 1.14 -2.37
C ALA A 153 -18.59 0.40 -3.60
N TYR A 154 -18.74 -0.93 -3.52
CA TYR A 154 -19.30 -1.75 -4.58
C TYR A 154 -20.72 -1.32 -4.93
N VAL A 155 -21.58 -1.20 -3.92
CA VAL A 155 -22.98 -0.77 -4.12
C VAL A 155 -23.03 0.66 -4.71
N LEU A 156 -22.28 1.60 -4.14
CA LEU A 156 -22.27 3.01 -4.59
C LEU A 156 -21.57 3.22 -5.94
N SER A 157 -20.78 2.27 -6.44
CA SER A 157 -20.09 2.37 -7.73
C SER A 157 -20.84 1.68 -8.87
N LYS A 158 -21.54 0.58 -8.57
CA LYS A 158 -22.12 -0.31 -9.61
C LYS A 158 -23.64 -0.23 -9.69
N TYR A 159 -24.29 0.30 -8.67
CA TYR A 159 -25.75 0.38 -8.62
C TYR A 159 -26.23 1.82 -8.52
N LYS A 160 -27.39 2.09 -9.11
CA LYS A 160 -28.09 3.39 -8.99
C LYS A 160 -28.80 3.44 -7.64
N VAL A 161 -28.07 3.87 -6.59
CA VAL A 161 -28.64 4.04 -5.25
C VAL A 161 -29.36 5.38 -5.18
N PRO A 162 -30.66 5.43 -4.78
CA PRO A 162 -31.34 6.70 -4.55
C PRO A 162 -30.58 7.50 -3.47
N GLY A 163 -30.27 8.77 -3.74
CA GLY A 163 -29.44 9.58 -2.85
C GLY A 163 -27.95 9.29 -2.86
N GLY A 164 -27.44 8.37 -3.70
CA GLY A 164 -26.03 7.99 -3.75
C GLY A 164 -25.07 9.16 -4.01
N SER A 165 -25.49 10.13 -4.83
CA SER A 165 -24.71 11.36 -5.06
C SER A 165 -24.61 12.22 -3.79
N PHE A 166 -25.70 12.35 -3.02
CA PHE A 166 -25.71 13.08 -1.75
C PHE A 166 -24.81 12.40 -0.71
N ILE A 167 -24.92 11.06 -0.58
CA ILE A 167 -24.06 10.27 0.31
C ILE A 167 -22.57 10.49 -0.04
N MET A 168 -22.23 10.47 -1.33
CA MET A 168 -20.86 10.72 -1.76
C MET A 168 -20.37 12.14 -1.44
N SER A 169 -21.23 13.13 -1.59
CA SER A 169 -20.90 14.50 -1.20
C SER A 169 -20.62 14.61 0.30
N LEU A 170 -21.42 13.97 1.16
CA LEU A 170 -21.18 13.91 2.60
C LEU A 170 -19.85 13.22 2.93
N ILE A 171 -19.52 12.11 2.23
CA ILE A 171 -18.24 11.41 2.41
C ILE A 171 -17.06 12.32 2.05
N VAL A 172 -17.14 13.02 0.92
CA VAL A 172 -16.09 13.96 0.49
C VAL A 172 -15.96 15.12 1.48
N TYR A 173 -17.08 15.69 1.94
CA TYR A 173 -17.04 16.74 2.96
C TYR A 173 -16.44 16.24 4.28
N SER A 174 -16.74 15.01 4.70
CA SER A 174 -16.17 14.45 5.92
C SER A 174 -14.64 14.33 5.88
N LEU A 175 -14.05 14.13 4.70
CA LEU A 175 -12.58 14.10 4.52
C LEU A 175 -11.92 15.48 4.70
N MET A 176 -12.68 16.56 4.62
CA MET A 176 -12.16 17.93 4.82
C MET A 176 -12.02 18.30 6.30
N PHE A 177 -12.67 17.55 7.21
CA PHE A 177 -12.59 17.81 8.63
C PHE A 177 -11.36 17.13 9.24
N PRO A 178 -10.45 17.89 9.88
CA PRO A 178 -9.33 17.31 10.59
C PRO A 178 -9.80 16.51 11.82
N SER A 179 -9.06 15.47 12.17
CA SER A 179 -9.39 14.59 13.29
C SER A 179 -9.50 15.32 14.64
N SER A 180 -8.78 16.42 14.81
CA SER A 180 -8.86 17.26 16.02
C SER A 180 -10.24 17.89 16.22
N VAL A 181 -10.93 18.26 15.14
CA VAL A 181 -12.30 18.84 15.21
C VAL A 181 -13.34 17.74 15.48
N THR A 182 -13.15 16.56 14.89
CA THR A 182 -14.08 15.43 15.02
C THR A 182 -13.90 14.64 16.32
N ALA A 183 -12.81 14.83 17.04
CA ALA A 183 -12.49 14.08 18.26
C ALA A 183 -13.56 14.23 19.35
N THR A 184 -13.99 15.46 19.65
CA THR A 184 -15.00 15.72 20.69
C THR A 184 -16.38 15.17 20.34
N PRO A 185 -16.96 15.44 19.15
CA PRO A 185 -18.20 14.79 18.73
C PRO A 185 -18.13 13.26 18.75
N ASN A 186 -17.01 12.70 18.30
CA ASN A 186 -16.81 11.25 18.30
C ASN A 186 -16.83 10.67 19.72
N TYR A 187 -16.15 11.33 20.66
CA TYR A 187 -16.17 10.95 22.07
C TYR A 187 -17.61 10.97 22.65
N ILE A 188 -18.39 12.02 22.37
CA ILE A 188 -19.77 12.14 22.86
C ILE A 188 -20.63 10.99 22.33
N ILE A 189 -20.51 10.67 21.03
CA ILE A 189 -21.25 9.56 20.41
C ILE A 189 -20.85 8.22 21.04
N LEU A 190 -19.55 7.95 21.17
CA LEU A 190 -19.05 6.73 21.79
C LEU A 190 -19.51 6.57 23.24
N ASN A 191 -19.54 7.68 23.98
CA ASN A 191 -20.04 7.70 25.35
C ASN A 191 -21.55 7.40 25.42
N SER A 192 -22.34 8.00 24.53
CA SER A 192 -23.79 7.76 24.46
C SER A 192 -24.13 6.31 24.08
N LEU A 193 -23.25 5.65 23.34
CA LEU A 193 -23.37 4.23 22.98
C LEU A 193 -22.80 3.28 24.04
N GLY A 194 -22.22 3.80 25.13
CA GLY A 194 -21.61 2.97 26.20
C GLY A 194 -20.35 2.24 25.76
N LEU A 195 -19.65 2.73 24.71
CA LEU A 195 -18.48 2.09 24.13
C LEU A 195 -17.15 2.60 24.71
N ILE A 196 -17.19 3.67 25.51
CA ILE A 196 -16.01 4.17 26.22
C ILE A 196 -15.45 3.05 27.12
N ASP A 197 -14.14 3.04 27.24
CA ASP A 197 -13.39 2.02 27.98
C ASP A 197 -13.54 0.58 27.45
N THR A 198 -13.67 0.48 26.12
CA THR A 198 -13.67 -0.79 25.39
C THR A 198 -12.79 -0.67 24.13
N HIS A 199 -12.33 -1.80 23.57
CA HIS A 199 -11.61 -1.79 22.27
C HIS A 199 -12.50 -1.28 21.12
N TRP A 200 -13.82 -1.39 21.23
CA TRP A 200 -14.76 -0.92 20.22
C TRP A 200 -14.75 0.60 20.07
N SER A 201 -14.36 1.34 21.11
CA SER A 201 -14.19 2.79 21.02
C SER A 201 -13.12 3.23 20.03
N ILE A 202 -12.17 2.36 19.71
CA ILE A 202 -11.12 2.59 18.74
C ILE A 202 -11.48 1.95 17.39
N ILE A 203 -12.02 0.75 17.41
CA ILE A 203 -12.33 -0.04 16.19
C ILE A 203 -13.44 0.62 15.38
N LEU A 204 -14.56 0.99 16.02
CA LEU A 204 -15.76 1.46 15.32
C LEU A 204 -15.55 2.75 14.51
N PRO A 205 -14.89 3.80 15.03
CA PRO A 205 -14.60 5.00 14.25
C PRO A 205 -13.74 4.73 13.03
N VAL A 206 -12.78 3.78 13.13
CA VAL A 206 -11.93 3.40 12.00
C VAL A 206 -12.72 2.61 10.97
N VAL A 207 -13.55 1.66 11.39
CA VAL A 207 -14.41 0.88 10.50
C VAL A 207 -15.34 1.76 9.68
N GLY A 208 -15.89 2.84 10.28
CA GLY A 208 -16.71 3.85 9.59
C GLY A 208 -15.93 4.90 8.80
N GLY A 209 -14.62 4.75 8.64
CA GLY A 209 -13.76 5.77 8.03
C GLY A 209 -14.08 6.07 6.57
N SER A 210 -14.27 7.34 6.24
CA SER A 210 -14.67 7.83 4.91
C SER A 210 -13.59 7.63 3.84
N MET A 211 -12.31 7.67 4.23
CA MET A 211 -11.18 7.57 3.30
C MET A 211 -11.15 6.24 2.54
N GLY A 212 -11.39 5.13 3.26
CA GLY A 212 -11.41 3.81 2.64
C GLY A 212 -12.54 3.64 1.64
N LEU A 213 -13.74 4.09 1.99
CA LEU A 213 -14.89 4.04 1.11
C LEU A 213 -14.66 4.89 -0.15
N PHE A 214 -14.16 6.11 0.00
CA PHE A 214 -13.83 6.99 -1.12
C PHE A 214 -12.81 6.33 -2.06
N MET A 215 -11.70 5.84 -1.53
CA MET A 215 -10.64 5.21 -2.29
C MET A 215 -11.14 3.95 -3.02
N MET A 216 -11.80 3.04 -2.32
CA MET A 216 -12.34 1.81 -2.90
C MET A 216 -13.34 2.12 -4.03
N ARG A 217 -14.23 3.11 -3.84
CA ARG A 217 -15.16 3.51 -4.87
C ARG A 217 -14.48 4.04 -6.13
N GLN A 218 -13.41 4.84 -5.99
CA GLN A 218 -12.67 5.35 -7.15
C GLN A 218 -12.08 4.22 -8.00
N PHE A 219 -11.51 3.21 -7.35
CA PHE A 219 -10.98 2.05 -8.06
C PHE A 219 -12.11 1.19 -8.66
N MET A 220 -13.20 0.96 -7.95
CA MET A 220 -14.33 0.19 -8.46
C MET A 220 -15.03 0.87 -9.64
N ASN A 221 -15.06 2.21 -9.68
CA ASN A 221 -15.61 2.95 -10.81
C ASN A 221 -14.86 2.68 -12.13
N SER A 222 -13.56 2.35 -12.08
CA SER A 222 -12.77 2.05 -13.27
C SER A 222 -13.05 0.69 -13.90
N ILE A 223 -13.75 -0.21 -13.19
CA ILE A 223 -14.13 -1.52 -13.69
C ILE A 223 -15.33 -1.35 -14.65
N SER A 224 -15.26 -1.90 -15.88
CA SER A 224 -16.39 -1.89 -16.80
C SER A 224 -17.58 -2.69 -16.25
N MET A 225 -18.81 -2.22 -16.54
CA MET A 225 -20.03 -2.95 -16.22
C MET A 225 -20.15 -4.26 -17.00
N ASP A 226 -19.52 -4.37 -18.16
CA ASP A 226 -19.57 -5.57 -19.02
C ASP A 226 -19.12 -6.84 -18.27
N TYR A 227 -18.13 -6.74 -17.37
CA TYR A 227 -17.69 -7.86 -16.53
C TYR A 227 -18.80 -8.35 -15.60
N ILE A 228 -19.57 -7.42 -15.04
CA ILE A 228 -20.66 -7.73 -14.11
C ILE A 228 -21.84 -8.29 -14.86
N GLU A 229 -22.19 -7.71 -16.01
CA GLU A 229 -23.30 -8.16 -16.86
C GLU A 229 -23.03 -9.55 -17.46
N SER A 230 -21.81 -9.80 -17.95
CA SER A 230 -21.43 -11.14 -18.42
C SER A 230 -21.54 -12.19 -17.32
N ALA A 231 -21.06 -11.87 -16.11
CA ALA A 231 -21.17 -12.79 -14.99
C ALA A 231 -22.62 -13.07 -14.55
N LYS A 232 -23.51 -12.06 -14.68
CA LYS A 232 -24.94 -12.24 -14.43
C LYS A 232 -25.60 -13.13 -15.47
N LEU A 233 -25.20 -13.02 -16.75
CA LEU A 233 -25.66 -13.93 -17.81
C LEU A 233 -25.23 -15.37 -17.55
N ASP A 234 -24.04 -15.56 -16.96
CA ASP A 234 -23.54 -16.87 -16.51
C ASP A 234 -24.22 -17.38 -15.22
N GLY A 235 -25.21 -16.66 -14.67
CA GLY A 235 -25.96 -17.03 -13.47
C GLY A 235 -25.24 -16.75 -12.14
N ALA A 236 -24.18 -15.93 -12.13
CA ALA A 236 -23.50 -15.59 -10.90
C ALA A 236 -24.35 -14.62 -10.04
N GLY A 237 -24.53 -14.97 -8.76
CA GLY A 237 -25.18 -14.08 -7.78
C GLY A 237 -24.27 -12.92 -7.36
N GLU A 238 -24.85 -11.85 -6.82
CA GLU A 238 -24.17 -10.60 -6.45
C GLU A 238 -22.95 -10.79 -5.53
N PHE A 239 -23.08 -11.65 -4.52
CA PHE A 239 -21.99 -11.94 -3.58
C PHE A 239 -20.82 -12.65 -4.29
N ARG A 240 -21.11 -13.51 -5.26
CA ARG A 240 -20.08 -14.20 -6.06
C ARG A 240 -19.37 -13.20 -6.98
N ILE A 241 -20.11 -12.30 -7.62
CA ILE A 241 -19.55 -11.24 -8.46
C ILE A 241 -18.64 -10.34 -7.64
N TYR A 242 -19.10 -9.87 -6.48
CA TYR A 242 -18.30 -9.04 -5.59
C TYR A 242 -16.97 -9.72 -5.17
N TRP A 243 -17.03 -10.97 -4.68
CA TRP A 243 -15.88 -11.65 -4.08
C TRP A 243 -14.91 -12.22 -5.12
N GLN A 244 -15.45 -12.79 -6.21
CA GLN A 244 -14.63 -13.51 -7.21
C GLN A 244 -14.19 -12.65 -8.40
N ILE A 245 -14.90 -11.56 -8.71
CA ILE A 245 -14.60 -10.71 -9.85
C ILE A 245 -14.13 -9.34 -9.41
N VAL A 246 -14.93 -8.60 -8.63
CA VAL A 246 -14.62 -7.21 -8.30
C VAL A 246 -13.46 -7.08 -7.34
N MET A 247 -13.45 -7.82 -6.22
CA MET A 247 -12.39 -7.73 -5.21
C MET A 247 -10.99 -8.09 -5.73
N PRO A 248 -10.80 -9.12 -6.57
CA PRO A 248 -9.51 -9.37 -7.21
C PRO A 248 -9.06 -8.26 -8.17
N LEU A 249 -9.99 -7.65 -8.92
CA LEU A 249 -9.68 -6.57 -9.86
C LEU A 249 -9.24 -5.26 -9.15
N VAL A 250 -9.75 -5.02 -7.94
CA VAL A 250 -9.34 -3.86 -7.12
C VAL A 250 -8.29 -4.22 -6.06
N LYS A 251 -7.59 -5.32 -6.24
CA LYS A 251 -6.56 -5.80 -5.31
C LYS A 251 -5.57 -4.71 -4.88
N PRO A 252 -5.00 -3.89 -5.77
CA PRO A 252 -4.09 -2.83 -5.38
C PRO A 252 -4.71 -1.83 -4.40
N ALA A 253 -6.00 -1.49 -4.58
CA ALA A 253 -6.69 -0.52 -3.73
C ALA A 253 -6.89 -1.04 -2.30
N TRP A 254 -7.46 -2.25 -2.13
CA TRP A 254 -7.69 -2.75 -0.78
C TRP A 254 -6.39 -3.12 -0.05
N ILE A 255 -5.32 -3.52 -0.74
CA ILE A 255 -4.00 -3.70 -0.11
C ILE A 255 -3.45 -2.36 0.40
N THR A 256 -3.55 -1.29 -0.40
CA THR A 256 -3.16 0.05 0.04
C THR A 256 -3.96 0.48 1.27
N LEU A 257 -5.27 0.22 1.27
CA LEU A 257 -6.13 0.51 2.40
C LEU A 257 -5.76 -0.28 3.65
N VAL A 258 -5.42 -1.57 3.50
CA VAL A 258 -4.88 -2.41 4.59
C VAL A 258 -3.64 -1.77 5.21
N ILE A 259 -2.67 -1.35 4.38
CA ILE A 259 -1.42 -0.75 4.88
C ILE A 259 -1.69 0.53 5.65
N LEU A 260 -2.51 1.43 5.10
CA LEU A 260 -2.81 2.72 5.72
C LEU A 260 -3.54 2.55 7.08
N ASN A 261 -4.55 1.68 7.13
CA ASN A 261 -5.29 1.43 8.37
C ASN A 261 -4.48 0.65 9.40
N PHE A 262 -3.73 -0.37 8.93
CA PHE A 262 -2.82 -1.09 9.79
C PHE A 262 -1.84 -0.13 10.48
N GLN A 263 -1.18 0.74 9.71
CA GLN A 263 -0.21 1.70 10.24
C GLN A 263 -0.85 2.69 11.22
N SER A 264 -2.05 3.19 10.92
CA SER A 264 -2.80 4.10 11.78
C SER A 264 -3.16 3.44 13.11
N LEU A 265 -3.75 2.24 13.08
CA LEU A 265 -4.18 1.51 14.27
C LEU A 265 -3.01 1.00 15.10
N TRP A 266 -1.93 0.52 14.45
CA TRP A 266 -0.73 0.04 15.12
C TRP A 266 -0.08 1.12 15.99
N ASN A 267 -0.11 2.38 15.56
CA ASN A 267 0.45 3.51 16.29
C ASN A 267 -0.54 4.15 17.27
N THR A 268 -1.80 3.73 17.30
CA THR A 268 -2.81 4.30 18.20
C THR A 268 -2.59 3.83 19.64
N GLY A 269 -2.56 4.77 20.58
CA GLY A 269 -2.41 4.46 22.02
C GLY A 269 -3.70 4.23 22.78
N GLY A 270 -4.85 4.65 22.22
CA GLY A 270 -6.16 4.55 22.88
C GLY A 270 -6.35 5.47 24.10
N ALA A 271 -5.42 6.39 24.34
CA ALA A 271 -5.37 7.17 25.58
C ALA A 271 -6.61 8.06 25.85
N THR A 272 -7.35 8.41 24.80
CA THR A 272 -8.52 9.33 24.90
C THR A 272 -9.82 8.63 25.21
N THR A 273 -9.96 7.35 24.89
CA THR A 273 -11.22 6.60 24.99
C THR A 273 -11.13 5.33 25.82
N VAL A 274 -9.91 4.91 26.18
CA VAL A 274 -9.64 3.71 27.00
C VAL A 274 -8.89 4.13 28.25
N TYR A 275 -9.51 3.93 29.41
CA TYR A 275 -8.98 4.33 30.72
C TYR A 275 -8.38 3.16 31.49
N ARG A 276 -9.00 1.98 31.39
CA ARG A 276 -8.51 0.76 32.03
C ARG A 276 -7.17 0.33 31.45
N GLU A 277 -6.20 0.07 32.32
CA GLU A 277 -4.84 -0.27 31.93
C GLU A 277 -4.75 -1.57 31.12
N ASP A 278 -5.58 -2.57 31.48
CA ASP A 278 -5.64 -3.88 30.83
C ASP A 278 -6.16 -3.86 29.38
N LEU A 279 -6.75 -2.74 28.95
CA LEU A 279 -7.26 -2.55 27.60
C LEU A 279 -6.37 -1.63 26.75
N LYS A 280 -5.38 -1.00 27.33
CA LYS A 280 -4.46 -0.07 26.63
C LYS A 280 -3.56 -0.81 25.65
N MET A 281 -3.03 -0.06 24.68
CA MET A 281 -2.20 -0.58 23.60
C MET A 281 -0.72 -0.30 23.81
N LEU A 282 0.13 -0.97 23.03
CA LEU A 282 1.58 -0.91 23.13
C LEU A 282 2.14 0.50 22.96
N SER A 283 1.56 1.30 22.05
CA SER A 283 1.93 2.71 21.86
C SER A 283 1.76 3.55 23.15
N TYR A 284 0.75 3.23 23.99
CA TYR A 284 0.58 3.87 25.28
C TYR A 284 1.68 3.44 26.28
N ALA A 285 2.02 2.14 26.33
CA ALA A 285 3.08 1.64 27.17
C ALA A 285 4.44 2.27 26.84
N ILE A 286 4.74 2.51 25.56
CA ILE A 286 5.94 3.24 25.12
C ILE A 286 5.99 4.63 25.75
N ASN A 287 4.89 5.37 25.71
CA ASN A 287 4.82 6.71 26.30
C ASN A 287 5.03 6.66 27.83
N GLN A 288 4.50 5.67 28.53
CA GLN A 288 4.75 5.50 29.96
C GLN A 288 6.22 5.22 30.26
N ILE A 289 6.88 4.34 29.49
CA ILE A 289 8.30 4.04 29.66
C ILE A 289 9.13 5.30 29.36
N ALA A 290 8.80 6.05 28.31
CA ALA A 290 9.49 7.29 27.94
C ALA A 290 9.42 8.35 29.04
N THR A 291 8.27 8.48 29.72
CA THR A 291 8.09 9.42 30.84
C THR A 291 8.76 8.97 32.15
N ALA A 292 9.13 7.70 32.28
CA ALA A 292 9.76 7.14 33.45
C ALA A 292 11.25 7.53 33.62
N GLY A 293 11.80 8.27 32.65
CA GLY A 293 13.12 8.86 32.72
C GLY A 293 14.21 8.13 31.93
N VAL A 294 15.38 8.77 31.90
CA VAL A 294 16.52 8.39 31.04
C VAL A 294 17.06 6.98 31.37
N ALA A 295 16.95 6.55 32.63
CA ALA A 295 17.40 5.22 33.06
C ALA A 295 16.74 4.04 32.35
N ARG A 296 15.58 4.29 31.71
CA ARG A 296 14.82 3.28 30.93
C ARG A 296 14.97 3.41 29.42
N THR A 297 15.97 4.16 28.95
CA THR A 297 16.21 4.37 27.51
C THR A 297 16.46 3.06 26.76
N GLY A 298 17.18 2.10 27.32
CA GLY A 298 17.39 0.79 26.71
C GLY A 298 16.10 0.02 26.51
N THR A 299 15.30 -0.09 27.58
CA THR A 299 13.98 -0.73 27.57
C THR A 299 13.03 -0.04 26.59
N LEU A 300 13.04 1.30 26.52
CA LEU A 300 12.26 2.08 25.56
C LEU A 300 12.64 1.73 24.11
N ASN A 301 13.94 1.67 23.80
CA ASN A 301 14.41 1.30 22.47
C ASN A 301 14.05 -0.16 22.10
N ALA A 302 14.06 -1.07 23.08
CA ALA A 302 13.65 -2.46 22.87
C ALA A 302 12.15 -2.56 22.46
N VAL A 303 11.26 -1.81 23.14
CA VAL A 303 9.83 -1.75 22.74
C VAL A 303 9.66 -1.08 21.40
N GLN A 304 10.36 0.04 21.15
CA GLN A 304 10.32 0.74 19.86
C GLN A 304 10.79 -0.16 18.73
N LEU A 305 11.79 -1.01 18.94
CA LEU A 305 12.25 -1.98 17.95
C LEU A 305 11.13 -2.98 17.58
N ILE A 306 10.40 -3.50 18.56
CA ILE A 306 9.24 -4.38 18.34
C ILE A 306 8.17 -3.64 17.52
N MET A 307 7.90 -2.37 17.89
CA MET A 307 6.90 -1.54 17.18
C MET A 307 7.27 -1.24 15.73
N ILE A 308 8.55 -1.16 15.39
CA ILE A 308 9.03 -0.83 14.05
C ILE A 308 9.12 -2.08 13.16
N ILE A 309 9.51 -3.23 13.70
CA ILE A 309 9.68 -4.48 12.94
C ILE A 309 8.38 -4.89 12.24
N VAL A 310 7.25 -4.81 12.94
CA VAL A 310 5.96 -5.28 12.42
C VAL A 310 5.46 -4.45 11.21
N PRO A 311 5.40 -3.10 11.27
CA PRO A 311 5.07 -2.28 10.09
C PRO A 311 6.04 -2.45 8.92
N ILE A 312 7.35 -2.60 9.20
CA ILE A 312 8.34 -2.86 8.15
C ILE A 312 8.04 -4.20 7.47
N ALA A 313 7.78 -5.25 8.23
CA ALA A 313 7.43 -6.55 7.67
C ALA A 313 6.14 -6.45 6.79
N VAL A 314 5.09 -5.82 7.30
CA VAL A 314 3.84 -5.60 6.55
C VAL A 314 4.12 -4.81 5.26
N PHE A 315 4.94 -3.78 5.31
CA PHE A 315 5.31 -2.98 4.14
C PHE A 315 6.08 -3.82 3.11
N ILE A 316 7.09 -4.60 3.52
CA ILE A 316 7.90 -5.44 2.62
C ILE A 316 7.02 -6.45 1.88
N PHE A 317 6.07 -7.11 2.57
CA PHE A 317 5.14 -8.05 1.94
C PHE A 317 4.15 -7.38 0.99
N SER A 318 3.84 -6.12 1.22
CA SER A 318 2.79 -5.39 0.48
C SER A 318 3.33 -4.47 -0.62
N GLN A 319 4.63 -4.12 -0.63
CA GLN A 319 5.24 -3.10 -1.51
C GLN A 319 5.06 -3.37 -3.01
N SER A 320 5.07 -4.64 -3.44
CA SER A 320 4.88 -5.00 -4.85
C SER A 320 3.51 -4.55 -5.37
N ASN A 321 2.46 -4.69 -4.57
CA ASN A 321 1.10 -4.31 -4.93
C ASN A 321 0.89 -2.78 -4.89
N VAL A 322 1.60 -2.07 -4.01
CA VAL A 322 1.58 -0.59 -3.95
C VAL A 322 2.22 0.01 -5.20
N MET A 323 3.34 -0.54 -5.64
CA MET A 323 4.03 -0.10 -6.87
C MET A 323 3.14 -0.27 -8.11
N GLU A 324 2.36 -1.34 -8.21
CA GLU A 324 1.41 -1.57 -9.29
C GLU A 324 0.30 -0.51 -9.30
N THR A 325 -0.22 -0.14 -8.12
CA THR A 325 -1.23 0.92 -7.99
C THR A 325 -0.75 2.27 -8.51
N MET A 326 0.50 2.63 -8.21
CA MET A 326 1.09 3.89 -8.66
C MET A 326 1.33 3.92 -10.18
N GLN A 327 1.65 2.79 -10.80
CA GLN A 327 1.83 2.70 -12.26
C GLN A 327 0.51 2.90 -13.00
N HIS A 328 -0.59 2.34 -12.52
CA HIS A 328 -1.91 2.51 -13.13
C HIS A 328 -2.48 3.91 -12.97
N SER A 329 -2.14 4.64 -11.91
CA SER A 329 -2.58 6.03 -11.71
C SER A 329 -1.79 7.05 -12.55
N GLY A 330 -0.57 6.70 -12.98
CA GLY A 330 0.32 7.57 -13.78
C GLY A 330 0.19 7.43 -15.31
N MET A 331 -0.64 6.51 -15.80
CA MET A 331 -0.88 6.30 -17.23
C MET A 331 -2.26 6.86 -17.64
N LYS A 332 -2.42 8.16 -17.57
CA LYS A 332 -3.46 8.91 -18.29
C LYS A 332 -2.81 9.97 -19.16
#